data_7d88e65e891f424384cc592870422d85
#
_entry.id   7d88e65e891f424384cc592870422d85
#
_cell.length_a   1.000
_cell.length_b   1.000
_cell.length_c   1.000
_cell.angle_alpha   90.00
_cell.angle_beta   90.00
_cell.angle_gamma   90.00
#
_symmetry.space_group_name_H-M   'P 1'
#
loop_
_entity.id
_entity.type
_entity.pdbx_description
1 polymer ?
#
loop_
_entity_poly.entity_id
_entity_poly.type
_entity_poly.pdbx_seq_one_letter_code
_entity_poly.pdbx_strand_id
1 'polypeptide(L)'
;MAKPLSKTVVVAYGRSAVAKSGKKGALRNLHPIDMGGLVLKGVMEKIPQLDPALVEDVILGCAIPEAKQGLNPARLVAARAGLPYTACGLTVDRFCSSSLQAVALAAWQIEAGQADCIVAGGIESMTALPMTLDRSGDMNPWLLEHDPAQYISNGETAENVAEKYNVT
;
A
#
# COMPACT_ATOMS: atom_id res chain seq x y z
N MET A 1 13.32 -14.99 -27.63
CA MET A 1 11.99 -14.60 -28.17
C MET A 1 11.38 -13.58 -27.21
N ALA A 2 10.86 -12.45 -27.69
CA ALA A 2 10.16 -11.51 -26.85
C ALA A 2 8.88 -12.20 -26.28
N LYS A 3 8.68 -12.11 -24.96
CA LYS A 3 7.47 -12.61 -24.30
C LYS A 3 6.27 -11.84 -24.90
N PRO A 4 5.14 -12.49 -25.26
CA PRO A 4 3.99 -11.75 -25.73
C PRO A 4 3.57 -10.72 -24.68
N LEU A 5 3.12 -9.55 -25.13
CA LEU A 5 2.61 -8.50 -24.24
C LEU A 5 1.53 -9.06 -23.33
N SER A 6 1.56 -8.64 -22.07
CA SER A 6 0.60 -8.99 -21.03
C SER A 6 -0.84 -8.93 -21.51
N LYS A 7 -1.62 -9.95 -21.15
CA LYS A 7 -3.07 -9.95 -21.30
C LYS A 7 -3.80 -9.42 -20.06
N THR A 8 -3.06 -8.96 -19.05
CA THR A 8 -3.66 -8.39 -17.85
C THR A 8 -4.37 -7.09 -18.17
N VAL A 9 -5.61 -6.95 -17.69
CA VAL A 9 -6.43 -5.76 -17.92
C VAL A 9 -6.99 -5.25 -16.59
N VAL A 10 -7.23 -3.94 -16.51
CA VAL A 10 -7.94 -3.32 -15.39
C VAL A 10 -9.42 -3.26 -15.70
N VAL A 11 -10.23 -3.96 -14.93
CA VAL A 11 -11.69 -4.05 -15.15
C VAL A 11 -12.50 -3.05 -14.31
N ALA A 12 -11.96 -2.63 -13.17
CA ALA A 12 -12.57 -1.60 -12.33
C ALA A 12 -11.49 -0.87 -11.50
N TYR A 13 -11.79 0.34 -11.08
CA TYR A 13 -10.91 1.11 -10.21
C TYR A 13 -11.70 2.06 -9.31
N GLY A 14 -11.10 2.46 -8.19
CA GLY A 14 -11.67 3.42 -7.25
C GLY A 14 -10.62 3.93 -6.28
N ARG A 15 -10.93 5.03 -5.61
CA ARG A 15 -10.13 5.57 -4.52
C ARG A 15 -11.00 6.32 -3.51
N SER A 16 -10.50 6.51 -2.31
CA SER A 16 -11.05 7.46 -1.35
C SER A 16 -10.71 8.91 -1.73
N ALA A 17 -11.36 9.87 -1.10
CA ALA A 17 -10.82 11.22 -1.05
C ALA A 17 -9.44 11.21 -0.36
N VAL A 18 -8.56 12.13 -0.77
CA VAL A 18 -7.30 12.40 -0.09
C VAL A 18 -7.52 13.57 0.87
N ALA A 19 -7.20 13.37 2.14
CA ALA A 19 -7.34 14.40 3.16
C ALA A 19 -5.99 14.75 3.77
N LYS A 20 -5.86 15.98 4.24
CA LYS A 20 -4.68 16.42 4.99
C LYS A 20 -4.51 15.52 6.22
N SER A 21 -3.28 15.10 6.49
CA SER A 21 -2.95 14.37 7.72
C SER A 21 -3.01 15.27 8.96
N GLY A 22 -3.11 14.64 10.14
CA GLY A 22 -3.10 15.30 11.43
C GLY A 22 -4.49 15.67 11.98
N LYS A 23 -4.50 16.37 13.11
CA LYS A 23 -5.71 16.65 13.93
C LYS A 23 -6.84 17.37 13.18
N LYS A 24 -6.52 18.12 12.12
CA LYS A 24 -7.50 18.87 11.32
C LYS A 24 -7.93 18.14 10.04
N GLY A 25 -7.41 16.95 9.77
CA GLY A 25 -7.74 16.17 8.57
C GLY A 25 -9.20 15.68 8.59
N ALA A 26 -9.87 15.74 7.45
CA ALA A 26 -11.28 15.31 7.35
C ALA A 26 -11.45 13.81 7.64
N LEU A 27 -10.46 12.98 7.31
CA LEU A 27 -10.49 11.52 7.54
C LEU A 27 -9.78 11.09 8.85
N ARG A 28 -9.46 12.02 9.75
CA ARG A 28 -8.66 11.74 10.95
C ARG A 28 -9.25 10.68 11.89
N ASN A 29 -10.56 10.51 11.88
CA ASN A 29 -11.28 9.56 12.75
C ASN A 29 -11.61 8.25 12.01
N LEU A 30 -11.33 8.17 10.71
CA LEU A 30 -11.59 6.97 9.93
C LEU A 30 -10.43 5.97 10.14
N HIS A 31 -10.78 4.76 10.56
CA HIS A 31 -9.79 3.69 10.69
C HIS A 31 -9.25 3.32 9.30
N PRO A 32 -7.92 3.15 9.11
CA PRO A 32 -7.36 2.86 7.79
C PRO A 32 -7.96 1.59 7.15
N ILE A 33 -8.20 0.55 7.92
CA ILE A 33 -8.81 -0.68 7.41
C ILE A 33 -10.25 -0.45 6.96
N ASP A 34 -11.02 0.40 7.67
CA ASP A 34 -12.36 0.78 7.22
C ASP A 34 -12.32 1.57 5.91
N MET A 35 -11.37 2.50 5.79
CA MET A 35 -11.17 3.26 4.56
C MET A 35 -10.89 2.34 3.37
N GLY A 36 -9.92 1.44 3.50
CA GLY A 36 -9.60 0.47 2.46
C GLY A 36 -10.75 -0.46 2.13
N GLY A 37 -11.43 -0.99 3.16
CA GLY A 37 -12.57 -1.88 3.00
C GLY A 37 -13.76 -1.23 2.28
N LEU A 38 -14.07 0.04 2.60
CA LEU A 38 -15.12 0.80 1.91
C LEU A 38 -14.77 1.07 0.44
N VAL A 39 -13.51 1.41 0.15
CA VAL A 39 -13.05 1.61 -1.23
C VAL A 39 -13.16 0.31 -2.02
N LEU A 40 -12.66 -0.80 -1.48
CA LEU A 40 -12.72 -2.10 -2.14
C LEU A 40 -14.16 -2.54 -2.38
N LYS A 41 -15.03 -2.40 -1.37
CA LYS A 41 -16.46 -2.66 -1.54
C LYS A 41 -17.05 -1.84 -2.69
N GLY A 42 -16.79 -0.53 -2.73
CA GLY A 42 -17.26 0.34 -3.82
C GLY A 42 -16.67 0.00 -5.19
N VAL A 43 -15.47 -0.59 -5.25
CA VAL A 43 -14.91 -1.12 -6.52
C VAL A 43 -15.67 -2.36 -6.96
N MET A 44 -15.96 -3.30 -6.05
CA MET A 44 -16.75 -4.51 -6.36
C MET A 44 -18.16 -4.15 -6.83
N GLU A 45 -18.79 -3.14 -6.25
CA GLU A 45 -20.13 -2.66 -6.65
C GLU A 45 -20.17 -2.12 -8.11
N LYS A 46 -19.03 -1.73 -8.68
CA LYS A 46 -18.95 -1.29 -10.09
C LYS A 46 -18.95 -2.45 -11.10
N ILE A 47 -18.69 -3.64 -10.63
CA ILE A 47 -18.60 -4.87 -11.43
C ILE A 47 -19.51 -5.96 -10.85
N PRO A 48 -20.82 -5.73 -10.74
CA PRO A 48 -21.73 -6.63 -10.06
C PRO A 48 -21.84 -8.02 -10.71
N GLN A 49 -21.36 -8.15 -11.93
CA GLN A 49 -21.28 -9.43 -12.66
C GLN A 49 -20.08 -10.30 -12.21
N LEU A 50 -19.10 -9.75 -11.48
CA LEU A 50 -17.99 -10.51 -10.95
C LEU A 50 -18.40 -11.17 -9.64
N ASP A 51 -18.35 -12.50 -9.57
CA ASP A 51 -18.50 -13.22 -8.31
C ASP A 51 -17.30 -12.89 -7.40
N PRO A 52 -17.50 -12.33 -6.19
CA PRO A 52 -16.43 -12.07 -5.24
C PRO A 52 -15.57 -13.30 -4.90
N ALA A 53 -16.09 -14.50 -5.07
CA ALA A 53 -15.36 -15.74 -4.85
C ALA A 53 -14.26 -16.00 -5.88
N LEU A 54 -14.29 -15.30 -7.02
CA LEU A 54 -13.24 -15.36 -8.04
C LEU A 54 -12.03 -14.47 -7.70
N VAL A 55 -12.13 -13.61 -6.70
CA VAL A 55 -10.97 -12.83 -6.24
C VAL A 55 -10.06 -13.74 -5.42
N GLU A 56 -8.90 -14.05 -5.96
CA GLU A 56 -7.95 -14.99 -5.39
C GLU A 56 -6.98 -14.31 -4.41
N ASP A 57 -6.60 -13.06 -4.69
CA ASP A 57 -5.69 -12.29 -3.86
C ASP A 57 -6.04 -10.80 -3.81
N VAL A 58 -5.67 -10.17 -2.70
CA VAL A 58 -5.73 -8.72 -2.49
C VAL A 58 -4.32 -8.25 -2.15
N ILE A 59 -3.66 -7.58 -3.08
CA ILE A 59 -2.29 -7.09 -2.92
C ILE A 59 -2.33 -5.58 -2.67
N LEU A 60 -2.02 -5.16 -1.45
CA LEU A 60 -2.01 -3.73 -1.09
C LEU A 60 -0.63 -3.26 -0.67
N GLY A 61 -0.25 -2.11 -1.21
CA GLY A 61 0.88 -1.34 -0.72
C GLY A 61 0.54 -0.61 0.57
N CYS A 62 1.45 -0.66 1.54
CA CYS A 62 1.39 0.12 2.76
C CYS A 62 2.83 0.47 3.15
N ALA A 63 3.16 1.75 3.22
CA ALA A 63 4.53 2.19 3.48
C ALA A 63 4.94 2.03 4.95
N ILE A 64 3.97 2.07 5.86
CA ILE A 64 4.23 1.90 7.29
C ILE A 64 3.14 0.96 7.86
N PRO A 65 3.27 -0.36 7.65
CA PRO A 65 2.28 -1.34 8.11
C PRO A 65 2.40 -1.58 9.62
N GLU A 66 2.17 -0.53 10.40
CA GLU A 66 2.29 -0.51 11.85
C GLU A 66 1.02 0.02 12.53
N ALA A 67 0.90 -0.15 13.83
CA ALA A 67 -0.20 0.34 14.67
C ALA A 67 -1.58 -0.02 14.06
N LYS A 68 -2.43 0.96 13.78
CA LYS A 68 -3.79 0.73 13.23
C LYS A 68 -3.78 0.17 11.80
N GLN A 69 -2.69 0.26 11.09
CA GLN A 69 -2.50 -0.36 9.77
C GLN A 69 -1.45 -1.49 9.80
N GLY A 70 -1.21 -2.03 10.99
CA GLY A 70 -0.28 -3.14 11.23
C GLY A 70 -0.82 -4.51 10.82
N LEU A 71 -0.02 -5.54 11.10
CA LEU A 71 -0.25 -6.92 10.68
C LEU A 71 -0.22 -7.05 9.14
N ASN A 72 -1.27 -7.62 8.57
CA ASN A 72 -1.45 -7.70 7.12
C ASN A 72 -2.68 -6.86 6.71
N PRO A 73 -2.52 -5.56 6.49
CA PRO A 73 -3.65 -4.70 6.13
C PRO A 73 -4.37 -5.13 4.85
N ALA A 74 -3.71 -5.73 3.88
CA ALA A 74 -4.37 -6.25 2.68
C ALA A 74 -5.42 -7.32 3.05
N ARG A 75 -5.06 -8.27 3.90
CA ARG A 75 -5.99 -9.31 4.37
C ARG A 75 -7.13 -8.71 5.20
N LEU A 76 -6.82 -7.74 6.06
CA LEU A 76 -7.83 -7.08 6.89
C LEU A 76 -8.82 -6.26 6.04
N VAL A 77 -8.33 -5.58 5.00
CA VAL A 77 -9.17 -4.85 4.04
C VAL A 77 -10.05 -5.79 3.23
N ALA A 78 -9.54 -6.92 2.76
CA ALA A 78 -10.33 -7.95 2.08
C ALA A 78 -11.51 -8.42 2.94
N ALA A 79 -11.23 -8.77 4.18
CA ALA A 79 -12.25 -9.21 5.14
C ALA A 79 -13.26 -8.07 5.44
N ARG A 80 -12.78 -6.83 5.63
CA ARG A 80 -13.62 -5.66 5.90
C ARG A 80 -14.51 -5.27 4.72
N ALA A 81 -14.07 -5.54 3.50
CA ALA A 81 -14.85 -5.34 2.28
C ALA A 81 -15.93 -6.41 2.08
N GLY A 82 -15.85 -7.53 2.80
CA GLY A 82 -16.78 -8.65 2.68
C GLY A 82 -16.38 -9.67 1.63
N LEU A 83 -15.12 -9.69 1.19
CA LEU A 83 -14.61 -10.77 0.35
C LEU A 83 -14.61 -12.09 1.13
N PRO A 84 -14.78 -13.24 0.45
CA PRO A 84 -14.77 -14.54 1.10
C PRO A 84 -13.39 -14.83 1.74
N TYR A 85 -13.37 -15.72 2.72
CA TYR A 85 -12.15 -16.10 3.43
C TYR A 85 -11.11 -16.78 2.52
N THR A 86 -11.52 -17.26 1.37
CA THR A 86 -10.66 -17.87 0.34
C THR A 86 -9.76 -16.85 -0.34
N ALA A 87 -10.15 -15.56 -0.42
CA ALA A 87 -9.29 -14.51 -0.95
C ALA A 87 -8.07 -14.34 -0.06
N CYS A 88 -6.87 -14.48 -0.60
CA CYS A 88 -5.62 -14.24 0.10
C CYS A 88 -5.40 -12.73 0.37
N GLY A 89 -4.30 -12.38 1.01
CA GLY A 89 -3.92 -10.98 1.20
C GLY A 89 -2.41 -10.86 1.33
N LEU A 90 -1.83 -9.97 0.54
CA LEU A 90 -0.41 -9.64 0.55
C LEU A 90 -0.21 -8.15 0.76
N THR A 91 0.53 -7.79 1.81
CA THR A 91 0.95 -6.40 2.03
C THR A 91 2.38 -6.22 1.54
N VAL A 92 2.58 -5.18 0.73
CA VAL A 92 3.86 -4.85 0.11
C VAL A 92 4.35 -3.53 0.65
N ASP A 93 5.60 -3.48 1.08
CA ASP A 93 6.28 -2.25 1.44
C ASP A 93 7.43 -1.96 0.47
N ARG A 94 7.34 -0.83 -0.20
CA ARG A 94 8.38 -0.13 -0.96
C ARG A 94 8.17 1.37 -0.78
N PHE A 95 7.86 1.78 0.45
CA PHE A 95 7.51 3.15 0.82
C PHE A 95 6.49 3.77 -0.16
N CYS A 96 6.76 4.96 -0.67
CA CYS A 96 5.84 5.71 -1.53
C CYS A 96 5.46 4.99 -2.83
N SER A 97 6.21 3.99 -3.27
CA SER A 97 5.92 3.20 -4.47
C SER A 97 5.25 1.84 -4.19
N SER A 98 4.84 1.58 -2.93
CA SER A 98 4.26 0.30 -2.53
C SER A 98 3.03 -0.09 -3.36
N SER A 99 2.12 0.86 -3.61
CA SER A 99 0.90 0.59 -4.41
C SER A 99 1.20 0.31 -5.87
N LEU A 100 2.19 1.01 -6.46
CA LEU A 100 2.65 0.72 -7.83
C LEU A 100 3.26 -0.69 -7.89
N GLN A 101 4.05 -1.07 -6.89
CA GLN A 101 4.60 -2.42 -6.79
C GLN A 101 3.50 -3.48 -6.65
N ALA A 102 2.45 -3.20 -5.89
CA ALA A 102 1.30 -4.10 -5.76
C ALA A 102 0.62 -4.36 -7.11
N VAL A 103 0.41 -3.33 -7.91
CA VAL A 103 -0.16 -3.45 -9.27
C VAL A 103 0.77 -4.28 -10.17
N ALA A 104 2.08 -4.03 -10.13
CA ALA A 104 3.04 -4.80 -10.92
C ALA A 104 3.07 -6.28 -10.53
N LEU A 105 3.03 -6.59 -9.21
CA LEU A 105 2.97 -7.97 -8.72
C LEU A 105 1.70 -8.68 -9.18
N ALA A 106 0.54 -8.04 -9.08
CA ALA A 106 -0.72 -8.59 -9.53
C ALA A 106 -0.67 -8.92 -11.04
N ALA A 107 -0.16 -7.99 -11.85
CA ALA A 107 0.00 -8.21 -13.29
C ALA A 107 0.92 -9.41 -13.58
N TRP A 108 2.06 -9.51 -12.91
CA TRP A 108 3.00 -10.61 -13.11
C TRP A 108 2.43 -11.96 -12.66
N GLN A 109 1.66 -12.01 -11.57
CA GLN A 109 1.01 -13.24 -11.13
C GLN A 109 -0.01 -13.73 -12.17
N ILE A 110 -0.84 -12.83 -12.71
CA ILE A 110 -1.80 -13.16 -13.76
C ILE A 110 -1.07 -13.61 -15.04
N GLU A 111 -0.03 -12.90 -15.47
CA GLU A 111 0.77 -13.28 -16.62
C GLU A 111 1.49 -14.61 -16.48
N ALA A 112 1.87 -14.97 -15.26
CA ALA A 112 2.48 -16.25 -14.93
C ALA A 112 1.46 -17.39 -14.80
N GLY A 113 0.15 -17.10 -14.90
CA GLY A 113 -0.93 -18.08 -14.75
C GLY A 113 -1.08 -18.59 -13.32
N GLN A 114 -0.70 -17.77 -12.34
CA GLN A 114 -0.83 -18.11 -10.91
C GLN A 114 -2.17 -17.67 -10.33
N ALA A 115 -2.83 -16.74 -10.97
CA ALA A 115 -4.17 -16.24 -10.62
C ALA A 115 -4.84 -15.62 -11.85
N ASP A 116 -6.16 -15.57 -11.82
CA ASP A 116 -6.98 -14.97 -12.89
C ASP A 116 -7.56 -13.61 -12.47
N CYS A 117 -7.81 -13.40 -11.17
CA CYS A 117 -8.45 -12.19 -10.66
C CYS A 117 -7.80 -11.72 -9.35
N ILE A 118 -7.20 -10.55 -9.38
CA ILE A 118 -6.50 -9.95 -8.24
C ILE A 118 -6.97 -8.51 -8.03
N VAL A 119 -7.18 -8.13 -6.78
CA VAL A 119 -7.32 -6.72 -6.39
C VAL A 119 -5.96 -6.17 -6.02
N ALA A 120 -5.53 -5.09 -6.67
CA ALA A 120 -4.27 -4.42 -6.36
C ALA A 120 -4.48 -2.94 -6.05
N GLY A 121 -3.75 -2.42 -5.08
CA GLY A 121 -3.88 -1.02 -4.69
C GLY A 121 -3.00 -0.65 -3.50
N GLY A 122 -3.48 0.25 -2.67
CA GLY A 122 -2.76 0.65 -1.46
C GLY A 122 -3.62 1.35 -0.43
N ILE A 123 -3.09 1.40 0.77
CA ILE A 123 -3.70 2.01 1.94
C ILE A 123 -2.62 2.73 2.74
N GLU A 124 -2.90 3.95 3.18
CA GLU A 124 -2.01 4.70 4.05
C GLU A 124 -2.77 5.74 4.86
N SER A 125 -2.51 5.82 6.14
CA SER A 125 -3.03 6.87 7.00
C SER A 125 -1.95 7.37 7.94
N MET A 126 -1.26 8.43 7.54
CA MET A 126 -0.23 9.08 8.38
C MET A 126 -0.80 9.64 9.68
N THR A 127 -2.12 9.91 9.72
CA THR A 127 -2.82 10.35 10.95
C THR A 127 -3.02 9.23 11.96
N ALA A 128 -3.16 8.00 11.49
CA ALA A 128 -3.39 6.83 12.35
C ALA A 128 -2.11 6.30 13.00
N LEU A 129 -0.95 6.76 12.52
CA LEU A 129 0.35 6.42 13.09
C LEU A 129 0.63 7.34 14.29
N PRO A 130 1.13 6.81 15.40
CA PRO A 130 1.63 7.65 16.47
C PRO A 130 2.86 8.41 15.97
N MET A 131 2.74 9.74 15.87
CA MET A 131 3.83 10.64 15.45
C MET A 131 5.01 10.65 16.44
N THR A 132 4.84 10.01 17.58
CA THR A 132 5.81 9.95 18.68
C THR A 132 6.46 8.58 18.82
N LEU A 133 6.43 7.74 17.80
CA LEU A 133 7.25 6.53 17.81
C LEU A 133 8.71 6.96 17.87
N ASP A 134 9.27 6.83 19.06
CA ASP A 134 10.72 6.90 19.22
C ASP A 134 11.31 5.64 18.60
N ARG A 135 11.77 5.78 17.36
CA ARG A 135 12.41 4.70 16.62
C ARG A 135 13.92 4.62 16.88
N SER A 136 14.45 5.43 17.77
CA SER A 136 15.89 5.44 18.05
C SER A 136 16.41 4.09 18.54
N GLY A 137 15.56 3.35 19.32
CA GLY A 137 15.86 1.99 19.75
C GLY A 137 15.69 0.90 18.68
N ASP A 138 15.01 1.20 17.57
CA ASP A 138 14.73 0.24 16.50
C ASP A 138 15.78 0.28 15.37
N MET A 139 16.66 1.28 15.39
CA MET A 139 17.71 1.41 14.39
C MET A 139 18.82 0.39 14.61
N ASN A 140 19.25 -0.25 13.55
CA ASN A 140 20.33 -1.23 13.61
C ASN A 140 21.66 -0.54 13.96
N PRO A 141 22.35 -0.93 15.08
CA PRO A 141 23.58 -0.26 15.50
C PRO A 141 24.71 -0.33 14.47
N TRP A 142 24.83 -1.44 13.76
CA TRP A 142 25.83 -1.61 12.73
C TRP A 142 25.62 -0.64 11.55
N LEU A 143 24.35 -0.47 11.10
CA LEU A 143 24.03 0.49 10.04
C LEU A 143 24.26 1.93 10.50
N LEU A 144 23.94 2.26 11.76
CA LEU A 144 24.23 3.58 12.30
C LEU A 144 25.72 3.91 12.30
N GLU A 145 26.57 2.90 12.53
CA GLU A 145 28.01 3.06 12.55
C GLU A 145 28.63 3.11 11.15
N HIS A 146 28.14 2.25 10.22
CA HIS A 146 28.80 2.02 8.93
C HIS A 146 28.12 2.70 7.74
N ASP A 147 26.81 2.90 7.78
CA ASP A 147 26.03 3.55 6.72
C ASP A 147 24.78 4.27 7.28
N PRO A 148 24.99 5.33 8.09
CA PRO A 148 23.88 6.07 8.71
C PRO A 148 22.96 6.74 7.69
N ALA A 149 23.41 6.89 6.43
CA ALA A 149 22.62 7.44 5.35
C ALA A 149 21.34 6.63 5.05
N GLN A 150 21.27 5.35 5.45
CA GLN A 150 20.07 4.54 5.31
C GLN A 150 18.91 5.03 6.18
N TYR A 151 19.18 5.81 7.22
CA TYR A 151 18.18 6.31 8.16
C TYR A 151 17.89 7.81 8.03
N ILE A 152 18.51 8.51 7.09
CA ILE A 152 18.20 9.93 6.88
C ILE A 152 16.80 10.09 6.29
N SER A 153 16.15 11.19 6.64
CA SER A 153 14.82 11.51 6.12
C SER A 153 14.87 11.97 4.65
N ASN A 154 13.74 11.90 3.96
CA ASN A 154 13.62 12.48 2.61
C ASN A 154 13.88 14.00 2.59
N GLY A 155 13.56 14.68 3.70
CA GLY A 155 13.88 16.10 3.85
C GLY A 155 15.38 16.36 3.86
N GLU A 156 16.14 15.63 4.69
CA GLU A 156 17.61 15.71 4.72
C GLU A 156 18.22 15.30 3.39
N THR A 157 17.68 14.28 2.72
CA THR A 157 18.10 13.91 1.38
C THR A 157 17.91 15.05 0.38
N ALA A 158 16.78 15.76 0.45
CA ALA A 158 16.49 16.89 -0.42
C ALA A 158 17.44 18.07 -0.16
N GLU A 159 17.74 18.40 1.11
CA GLU A 159 18.70 19.43 1.47
C GLU A 159 20.12 19.07 0.99
N ASN A 160 20.54 17.82 1.16
CA ASN A 160 21.85 17.35 0.66
C ASN A 160 21.95 17.45 -0.88
N VAL A 161 20.86 17.18 -1.59
CA VAL A 161 20.80 17.33 -3.05
C VAL A 161 20.85 18.83 -3.43
N ALA A 162 20.11 19.68 -2.72
CA ALA A 162 20.10 21.11 -2.97
C ALA A 162 21.50 21.70 -2.79
N GLU A 163 22.19 21.35 -1.71
CA GLU A 163 23.57 21.80 -1.44
C GLU A 163 24.54 21.27 -2.51
N LYS A 164 24.53 19.95 -2.76
CA LYS A 164 25.47 19.31 -3.68
C LYS A 164 25.38 19.83 -5.12
N TYR A 165 24.15 20.14 -5.57
CA TYR A 165 23.89 20.53 -6.96
C TYR A 165 23.51 22.01 -7.12
N ASN A 166 23.58 22.81 -6.05
CA ASN A 166 23.21 24.23 -6.03
C ASN A 166 21.76 24.46 -6.55
N VAL A 167 20.80 23.63 -6.12
CA VAL A 167 19.39 23.79 -6.43
C VAL A 167 18.77 24.76 -5.42
N THR A 168 18.08 25.81 -5.91
CA THR A 168 17.39 26.82 -5.07
C THR A 168 15.87 26.73 -5.20
#